data_090b00124a3949b98b847032c644a73e
#
_entry.id   090b00124a3949b98b847032c644a73e
#
_cell.length_a   1.000
_cell.length_b   1.000
_cell.length_c   1.000
_cell.angle_alpha   90.00
_cell.angle_beta   90.00
_cell.angle_gamma   90.00
#
_symmetry.space_group_name_H-M   'P 1'
#
loop_
_entity.id
_entity.type
_entity.pdbx_description
1 polymer ?
#
loop_
_entity_poly.entity_id
_entity_poly.type
_entity_poly.pdbx_seq_one_letter_code
_entity_poly.pdbx_strand_id
1 'polypeptide(L)'
;MSDKLLVINPEQKPHSRGTMVTQSLYEHAGGDDGLHRLEELFYEKALIDPVLRTQFTKRVPTHVDHLTWFTAESFGGPDRFTRELGFQYLIDVHRHLENITDEQRERFIAAYMEVLDEGGMPDDERFRQAFREHVEFGARVAQQNSRAETDADVYPLHEVPHWDWPDER
;
A
#
# COMPACT_ATOMS: atom_id res chain seq x y z
N MET A 1 -0.30 -9.80 75.47
CA MET A 1 -1.17 -10.83 74.93
C MET A 1 -2.15 -10.15 74.03
N SER A 2 -1.87 -10.10 72.74
CA SER A 2 -2.84 -9.87 71.69
C SER A 2 -2.10 -10.05 70.39
N ASP A 3 -2.31 -11.21 69.80
CA ASP A 3 -1.92 -11.51 68.44
C ASP A 3 -2.60 -10.56 67.46
N LYS A 4 -1.84 -9.80 66.71
CA LYS A 4 -2.33 -9.12 65.49
C LYS A 4 -1.97 -9.97 64.30
N LEU A 5 -2.94 -10.73 63.82
CA LEU A 5 -2.92 -11.36 62.56
C LEU A 5 -2.78 -10.32 61.47
N LEU A 6 -1.68 -10.39 60.71
CA LEU A 6 -1.49 -9.67 59.45
C LEU A 6 -2.44 -10.28 58.42
N VAL A 7 -3.45 -9.52 58.02
CA VAL A 7 -4.30 -9.86 56.87
C VAL A 7 -3.52 -9.52 55.63
N ILE A 8 -3.04 -10.55 54.93
CA ILE A 8 -2.47 -10.44 53.58
C ILE A 8 -3.64 -10.32 52.60
N ASN A 9 -3.73 -9.19 51.93
CA ASN A 9 -4.73 -8.94 50.88
C ASN A 9 -4.29 -9.61 49.57
N PRO A 10 -4.99 -10.63 49.02
CA PRO A 10 -4.59 -11.36 47.84
C PRO A 10 -5.30 -10.81 46.58
N GLU A 11 -5.20 -9.52 46.29
CA GLU A 11 -5.70 -8.96 45.03
C GLU A 11 -4.79 -7.92 44.47
N GLN A 12 -3.61 -8.34 44.05
CA GLN A 12 -2.91 -7.67 42.94
C GLN A 12 -2.56 -8.71 41.89
N LYS A 13 -3.54 -8.97 41.03
CA LYS A 13 -3.25 -9.60 39.74
C LYS A 13 -2.36 -8.65 38.95
N PRO A 14 -1.22 -9.12 38.39
CA PRO A 14 -0.45 -8.30 37.49
C PRO A 14 -1.33 -8.02 36.27
N HIS A 15 -1.53 -6.74 35.96
CA HIS A 15 -2.10 -6.31 34.69
C HIS A 15 -1.12 -6.79 33.65
N SER A 16 -1.39 -7.93 33.02
CA SER A 16 -0.78 -8.28 31.79
C SER A 16 -1.21 -7.20 30.78
N ARG A 17 -0.32 -6.26 30.50
CA ARG A 17 -0.42 -5.49 29.27
C ARG A 17 -0.31 -6.51 28.15
N GLY A 18 -1.44 -7.02 27.71
CA GLY A 18 -1.52 -7.72 26.44
C GLY A 18 -0.96 -6.78 25.41
N THR A 19 0.12 -7.17 24.78
CA THR A 19 0.60 -6.50 23.56
C THR A 19 -0.58 -6.59 22.60
N MET A 20 -1.31 -5.50 22.41
CA MET A 20 -2.28 -5.42 21.34
C MET A 20 -1.46 -5.55 20.07
N VAL A 21 -1.55 -6.71 19.42
CA VAL A 21 -0.99 -6.90 18.09
C VAL A 21 -1.82 -5.97 17.20
N THR A 22 -1.21 -4.86 16.80
CA THR A 22 -1.85 -3.92 15.90
C THR A 22 -2.02 -4.64 14.56
N GLN A 23 -3.24 -4.69 14.05
CA GLN A 23 -3.55 -5.24 12.74
C GLN A 23 -2.73 -4.49 11.69
N SER A 24 -2.10 -5.20 10.74
CA SER A 24 -1.36 -4.56 9.65
C SER A 24 -2.31 -3.79 8.72
N LEU A 25 -1.78 -2.83 7.96
CA LEU A 25 -2.56 -2.14 6.92
C LEU A 25 -3.16 -3.13 5.91
N TYR A 26 -2.40 -4.20 5.58
CA TYR A 26 -2.85 -5.28 4.71
C TYR A 26 -4.09 -6.01 5.26
N GLU A 27 -4.03 -6.44 6.53
CA GLU A 27 -5.16 -7.11 7.16
C GLU A 27 -6.37 -6.18 7.28
N HIS A 28 -6.13 -4.91 7.63
CA HIS A 28 -7.16 -3.89 7.73
C HIS A 28 -7.85 -3.61 6.38
N ALA A 29 -7.11 -3.65 5.29
CA ALA A 29 -7.62 -3.52 3.92
C ALA A 29 -8.46 -4.73 3.45
N GLY A 30 -8.56 -5.78 4.25
CA GLY A 30 -9.26 -7.02 3.89
C GLY A 30 -8.41 -8.04 3.16
N GLY A 31 -7.09 -7.95 3.30
CA GLY A 31 -6.12 -8.88 2.71
C GLY A 31 -6.11 -8.85 1.18
N ASP A 32 -5.68 -9.95 0.57
CA ASP A 32 -5.62 -10.07 -0.90
C ASP A 32 -6.96 -9.79 -1.57
N ASP A 33 -8.07 -10.29 -1.03
CA ASP A 33 -9.39 -10.11 -1.62
C ASP A 33 -9.84 -8.63 -1.62
N GLY A 34 -9.56 -7.91 -0.54
CA GLY A 34 -9.87 -6.49 -0.43
C GLY A 34 -9.05 -5.65 -1.41
N LEU A 35 -7.74 -5.87 -1.40
CA LEU A 35 -6.82 -5.16 -2.30
C LEU A 35 -7.06 -5.51 -3.77
N HIS A 36 -7.32 -6.79 -4.10
CA HIS A 36 -7.62 -7.19 -5.48
C HIS A 36 -8.87 -6.48 -6.03
N ARG A 37 -9.94 -6.37 -5.23
CA ARG A 37 -11.13 -5.60 -5.65
C ARG A 37 -10.81 -4.13 -5.89
N LEU A 38 -10.00 -3.53 -5.04
CA LEU A 38 -9.58 -2.14 -5.18
C LEU A 38 -8.79 -1.94 -6.48
N GLU A 39 -7.79 -2.79 -6.72
CA GLU A 39 -6.94 -2.71 -7.91
C GLU A 39 -7.72 -2.98 -9.20
N GLU A 40 -8.71 -3.87 -9.15
CA GLU A 40 -9.61 -4.12 -10.29
C GLU A 40 -10.46 -2.89 -10.62
N LEU A 41 -11.07 -2.25 -9.63
CA LEU A 41 -11.83 -1.01 -9.81
C LEU A 41 -10.95 0.13 -10.33
N PHE A 42 -9.75 0.29 -9.77
CA PHE A 42 -8.78 1.27 -10.27
C PHE A 42 -8.44 1.02 -11.73
N TYR A 43 -8.13 -0.23 -12.09
CA TYR A 43 -7.73 -0.59 -13.44
C TYR A 43 -8.85 -0.36 -14.46
N GLU A 44 -10.10 -0.72 -14.11
CA GLU A 44 -11.28 -0.43 -14.94
C GLU A 44 -11.46 1.07 -15.16
N LYS A 45 -11.31 1.87 -14.10
CA LYS A 45 -11.37 3.33 -14.18
C LYS A 45 -10.26 3.90 -15.05
N ALA A 46 -9.02 3.44 -14.88
CA ALA A 46 -7.86 3.92 -15.65
C ALA A 46 -7.98 3.65 -17.16
N LEU A 47 -8.56 2.53 -17.57
CA LEU A 47 -8.76 2.17 -18.98
C LEU A 47 -9.71 3.11 -19.73
N ILE A 48 -10.66 3.74 -19.04
CA ILE A 48 -11.65 4.64 -19.64
C ILE A 48 -11.38 6.12 -19.34
N ASP A 49 -10.49 6.41 -18.38
CA ASP A 49 -10.13 7.77 -18.02
C ASP A 49 -9.38 8.46 -19.15
N PRO A 50 -9.80 9.66 -19.61
CA PRO A 50 -9.20 10.31 -20.76
C PRO A 50 -7.72 10.69 -20.59
N VAL A 51 -7.27 10.86 -19.34
CA VAL A 51 -5.88 11.22 -18.99
C VAL A 51 -5.02 9.96 -18.82
N LEU A 52 -5.54 8.94 -18.12
CA LEU A 52 -4.78 7.73 -17.80
C LEU A 52 -4.74 6.69 -18.92
N ARG A 53 -5.76 6.61 -19.76
CA ARG A 53 -5.87 5.57 -20.81
C ARG A 53 -4.71 5.56 -21.82
N THR A 54 -3.91 6.59 -21.88
CA THR A 54 -2.72 6.63 -22.71
C THR A 54 -1.59 5.75 -22.15
N GLN A 55 -1.56 5.58 -20.84
CA GLN A 55 -0.64 4.69 -20.13
C GLN A 55 -1.24 3.29 -19.90
N PHE A 56 -2.56 3.21 -19.77
CA PHE A 56 -3.33 1.96 -19.58
C PHE A 56 -4.07 1.58 -20.87
N THR A 57 -3.33 1.37 -21.95
CA THR A 57 -3.90 1.25 -23.30
C THR A 57 -4.71 -0.01 -23.55
N LYS A 58 -4.48 -1.07 -22.79
CA LYS A 58 -5.16 -2.36 -22.90
C LYS A 58 -5.19 -3.10 -21.59
N ARG A 59 -6.20 -3.95 -21.40
CA ARG A 59 -6.25 -4.84 -20.24
C ARG A 59 -5.15 -5.91 -20.36
N VAL A 60 -4.24 -5.91 -19.39
CA VAL A 60 -3.25 -6.97 -19.18
C VAL A 60 -3.74 -7.85 -18.04
N PRO A 61 -4.06 -9.14 -18.28
CA PRO A 61 -4.71 -10.00 -17.28
C PRO A 61 -3.98 -10.08 -15.94
N THR A 62 -2.63 -10.05 -15.97
CA THR A 62 -1.80 -10.17 -14.77
C THR A 62 -1.53 -8.81 -14.08
N HIS A 63 -1.93 -7.69 -14.67
CA HIS A 63 -1.59 -6.38 -14.12
C HIS A 63 -2.28 -6.10 -12.79
N VAL A 64 -3.54 -6.45 -12.67
CA VAL A 64 -4.28 -6.34 -11.40
C VAL A 64 -3.63 -7.20 -10.31
N ASP A 65 -3.22 -8.42 -10.64
CA ASP A 65 -2.51 -9.28 -9.69
C ASP A 65 -1.18 -8.65 -9.24
N HIS A 66 -0.40 -8.09 -10.15
CA HIS A 66 0.87 -7.46 -9.84
C HIS A 66 0.71 -6.22 -8.94
N LEU A 67 -0.29 -5.38 -9.21
CA LEU A 67 -0.65 -4.25 -8.35
C LEU A 67 -1.08 -4.73 -6.96
N THR A 68 -1.94 -5.76 -6.90
CA THR A 68 -2.38 -6.37 -5.64
C THR A 68 -1.20 -6.87 -4.81
N TRP A 69 -0.28 -7.61 -5.41
CA TRP A 69 0.89 -8.16 -4.70
C TRP A 69 1.83 -7.07 -4.20
N PHE A 70 2.05 -6.03 -5.01
CA PHE A 70 2.88 -4.89 -4.62
C PHE A 70 2.27 -4.14 -3.42
N THR A 71 0.98 -3.80 -3.48
CA THR A 71 0.28 -3.09 -2.40
C THR A 71 0.20 -3.97 -1.15
N ALA A 72 -0.08 -5.27 -1.30
CA ALA A 72 -0.12 -6.23 -0.19
C ALA A 72 1.22 -6.28 0.55
N GLU A 73 2.32 -6.48 -0.17
CA GLU A 73 3.67 -6.52 0.40
C GLU A 73 4.04 -5.19 1.07
N SER A 74 3.73 -4.07 0.43
CA SER A 74 3.97 -2.73 0.98
C SER A 74 3.22 -2.49 2.30
N PHE A 75 2.08 -3.13 2.50
CA PHE A 75 1.21 -2.96 3.68
C PHE A 75 1.41 -4.04 4.75
N GLY A 76 2.50 -4.80 4.68
CA GLY A 76 2.83 -5.83 5.66
C GLY A 76 2.16 -7.18 5.42
N GLY A 77 1.68 -7.41 4.21
CA GLY A 77 1.21 -8.71 3.72
C GLY A 77 2.35 -9.61 3.21
N PRO A 78 2.01 -10.69 2.47
CA PRO A 78 3.01 -11.61 1.93
C PRO A 78 3.98 -10.94 0.94
N ASP A 79 5.24 -11.36 0.95
CA ASP A 79 6.33 -10.91 0.07
C ASP A 79 6.24 -11.47 -1.36
N ARG A 80 5.03 -11.60 -1.87
CA ARG A 80 4.76 -12.28 -3.14
C ARG A 80 5.31 -11.52 -4.35
N PHE A 81 5.21 -10.19 -4.35
CA PHE A 81 5.75 -9.37 -5.43
C PHE A 81 7.26 -9.58 -5.56
N THR A 82 7.97 -9.48 -4.44
CA THR A 82 9.43 -9.69 -4.41
C THR A 82 9.82 -11.08 -4.89
N ARG A 83 9.11 -12.13 -4.46
CA ARG A 83 9.45 -13.53 -4.81
C ARG A 83 9.13 -13.88 -6.26
N GLU A 84 8.00 -13.41 -6.80
CA GLU A 84 7.53 -13.80 -8.14
C GLU A 84 8.11 -12.92 -9.25
N LEU A 85 8.30 -11.62 -8.99
CA LEU A 85 8.70 -10.64 -10.00
C LEU A 85 10.05 -9.98 -9.70
N GLY A 86 10.31 -9.67 -8.43
CA GLY A 86 11.45 -8.86 -8.02
C GLY A 86 11.28 -7.37 -8.30
N PHE A 87 12.03 -6.55 -7.56
CA PHE A 87 11.91 -5.09 -7.67
C PHE A 87 12.38 -4.55 -9.03
N GLN A 88 13.34 -5.20 -9.68
CA GLN A 88 13.84 -4.81 -11.00
C GLN A 88 12.73 -4.82 -12.06
N TYR A 89 11.79 -5.76 -11.97
CA TYR A 89 10.61 -5.79 -12.84
C TYR A 89 9.83 -4.47 -12.82
N LEU A 90 9.63 -3.89 -11.62
CA LEU A 90 8.91 -2.62 -11.47
C LEU A 90 9.64 -1.47 -12.16
N ILE A 91 10.95 -1.40 -12.03
CA ILE A 91 11.78 -0.40 -12.70
C ILE A 91 11.66 -0.54 -14.22
N ASP A 92 11.81 -1.75 -14.73
CA ASP A 92 11.78 -2.02 -16.16
C ASP A 92 10.42 -1.68 -16.80
N VAL A 93 9.33 -2.03 -16.12
CA VAL A 93 7.98 -1.68 -16.59
C VAL A 93 7.82 -0.16 -16.73
N HIS A 94 8.24 0.63 -15.74
CA HIS A 94 8.09 2.08 -15.78
C HIS A 94 9.02 2.74 -16.81
N ARG A 95 10.23 2.24 -17.02
CA ARG A 95 11.15 2.76 -18.05
C ARG A 95 10.66 2.53 -19.47
N HIS A 96 9.77 1.57 -19.70
CA HIS A 96 9.16 1.30 -21.00
C HIS A 96 7.87 2.09 -21.25
N LEU A 97 7.39 2.85 -20.23
CA LEU A 97 6.27 3.76 -20.43
C LEU A 97 6.75 5.05 -21.11
N GLU A 98 5.86 5.71 -21.82
CA GLU A 98 6.08 7.08 -22.26
C GLU A 98 6.16 7.99 -21.02
N ASN A 99 6.91 9.09 -21.11
CA ASN A 99 7.10 10.03 -20.01
C ASN A 99 5.79 10.38 -19.31
N ILE A 100 5.63 9.93 -18.08
CA ILE A 100 4.46 10.24 -17.26
C ILE A 100 4.43 11.74 -16.96
N THR A 101 3.38 12.42 -17.35
CA THR A 101 3.20 13.85 -17.10
C THR A 101 2.75 14.13 -15.66
N ASP A 102 2.86 15.38 -15.21
CA ASP A 102 2.35 15.79 -13.90
C ASP A 102 0.82 15.62 -13.83
N GLU A 103 0.10 15.94 -14.92
CA GLU A 103 -1.34 15.73 -15.03
C GLU A 103 -1.72 14.25 -14.86
N GLN A 104 -0.99 13.35 -15.51
CA GLN A 104 -1.22 11.91 -15.39
C GLN A 104 -0.94 11.41 -13.97
N ARG A 105 0.14 11.87 -13.35
CA ARG A 105 0.46 11.53 -11.96
C ARG A 105 -0.62 12.01 -10.99
N GLU A 106 -1.06 13.24 -11.10
CA GLU A 106 -2.12 13.80 -10.24
C GLU A 106 -3.45 13.09 -10.46
N ARG A 107 -3.81 12.78 -11.70
CA ARG A 107 -5.03 12.04 -12.04
C ARG A 107 -4.98 10.60 -11.52
N PHE A 108 -3.82 9.95 -11.59
CA PHE A 108 -3.60 8.61 -11.02
C PHE A 108 -3.90 8.59 -9.52
N ILE A 109 -3.33 9.53 -8.76
CA ILE A 109 -3.58 9.65 -7.32
C ILE A 109 -5.07 9.91 -7.05
N ALA A 110 -5.68 10.85 -7.76
CA ALA A 110 -7.10 11.15 -7.61
C ALA A 110 -7.99 9.93 -7.90
N ALA A 111 -7.70 9.17 -8.96
CA ALA A 111 -8.45 7.97 -9.31
C ALA A 111 -8.39 6.90 -8.22
N TYR A 112 -7.23 6.69 -7.59
CA TYR A 112 -7.13 5.79 -6.45
C TYR A 112 -7.94 6.25 -5.24
N MET A 113 -7.94 7.53 -4.94
CA MET A 113 -8.75 8.07 -3.83
C MET A 113 -10.25 7.94 -4.09
N GLU A 114 -10.69 8.08 -5.36
CA GLU A 114 -12.07 7.82 -5.76
C GLU A 114 -12.46 6.35 -5.56
N VAL A 115 -11.61 5.40 -6.00
CA VAL A 115 -11.92 3.97 -5.86
C VAL A 115 -11.85 3.46 -4.41
N LEU A 116 -11.14 4.12 -3.52
CA LEU A 116 -11.25 3.83 -2.07
C LEU A 116 -12.68 3.99 -1.58
N ASP A 117 -13.37 5.05 -2.02
CA ASP A 117 -14.76 5.30 -1.65
C ASP A 117 -15.70 4.29 -2.30
N GLU A 118 -15.49 3.98 -3.58
CA GLU A 118 -16.32 3.08 -4.37
C GLU A 118 -16.13 1.61 -4.00
N GLY A 119 -14.92 1.21 -3.61
CA GLY A 119 -14.52 -0.17 -3.35
C GLY A 119 -14.89 -0.72 -1.98
N GLY A 120 -15.52 0.09 -1.12
CA GLY A 120 -15.86 -0.33 0.25
C GLY A 120 -14.63 -0.58 1.12
N MET A 121 -13.53 0.10 0.85
CA MET A 121 -12.32 0.07 1.67
C MET A 121 -12.56 0.79 3.01
N PRO A 122 -11.72 0.53 4.04
CA PRO A 122 -11.84 1.24 5.31
C PRO A 122 -11.87 2.76 5.13
N ASP A 123 -12.80 3.42 5.81
CA ASP A 123 -13.04 4.87 5.70
C ASP A 123 -12.37 5.69 6.81
N ASP A 124 -11.65 5.01 7.71
CA ASP A 124 -10.93 5.69 8.78
C ASP A 124 -9.76 6.53 8.25
N GLU A 125 -9.56 7.68 8.88
CA GLU A 125 -8.57 8.69 8.47
C GLU A 125 -7.15 8.15 8.44
N ARG A 126 -6.78 7.28 9.40
CA ARG A 126 -5.42 6.73 9.50
C ARG A 126 -5.09 5.83 8.32
N PHE A 127 -6.02 4.93 7.94
CA PHE A 127 -5.85 4.07 6.77
C PHE A 127 -5.78 4.89 5.48
N ARG A 128 -6.70 5.84 5.32
CA ARG A 128 -6.76 6.71 4.13
C ARG A 128 -5.51 7.54 3.97
N GLN A 129 -4.95 8.04 5.06
CA GLN A 129 -3.66 8.76 5.05
C GLN A 129 -2.52 7.85 4.61
N ALA A 130 -2.37 6.66 5.21
CA ALA A 130 -1.33 5.71 4.84
C ALA A 130 -1.45 5.29 3.36
N PHE A 131 -2.66 5.03 2.90
CA PHE A 131 -2.92 4.65 1.52
C PHE A 131 -2.58 5.80 0.54
N ARG A 132 -3.00 7.03 0.84
CA ARG A 132 -2.65 8.21 0.04
C ARG A 132 -1.14 8.38 -0.08
N GLU A 133 -0.41 8.32 1.02
CA GLU A 133 1.05 8.46 1.03
C GLU A 133 1.73 7.37 0.20
N HIS A 134 1.23 6.13 0.29
CA HIS A 134 1.70 5.01 -0.52
C HIS A 134 1.51 5.29 -2.03
N VAL A 135 0.32 5.71 -2.44
CA VAL A 135 0.01 6.00 -3.86
C VAL A 135 0.82 7.20 -4.36
N GLU A 136 0.93 8.27 -3.57
CA GLU A 136 1.71 9.46 -3.93
C GLU A 136 3.20 9.12 -4.11
N PHE A 137 3.74 8.30 -3.22
CA PHE A 137 5.13 7.84 -3.32
C PHE A 137 5.32 6.98 -4.57
N GLY A 138 4.48 5.97 -4.78
CA GLY A 138 4.55 5.08 -5.95
C GLY A 138 4.44 5.85 -7.27
N ALA A 139 3.49 6.78 -7.36
CA ALA A 139 3.29 7.62 -8.54
C ALA A 139 4.51 8.50 -8.86
N ARG A 140 5.16 9.06 -7.82
CA ARG A 140 6.41 9.84 -7.97
C ARG A 140 7.55 8.98 -8.47
N VAL A 141 7.75 7.79 -7.89
CA VAL A 141 8.78 6.84 -8.33
C VAL A 141 8.56 6.40 -9.77
N ALA A 142 7.33 6.03 -10.13
CA ALA A 142 6.96 5.64 -11.49
C ALA A 142 7.25 6.78 -12.49
N GLN A 143 6.88 8.01 -12.14
CA GLN A 143 7.14 9.18 -12.97
C GLN A 143 8.63 9.42 -13.20
N GLN A 144 9.45 9.36 -12.14
CA GLN A 144 10.89 9.49 -12.29
C GLN A 144 11.47 8.39 -13.17
N ASN A 145 11.11 7.14 -12.94
CA ASN A 145 11.61 6.01 -13.70
C ASN A 145 11.17 6.06 -15.17
N SER A 146 9.97 6.57 -15.48
CA SER A 146 9.50 6.74 -16.86
C SER A 146 10.30 7.78 -17.68
N ARG A 147 11.04 8.65 -16.99
CA ARG A 147 11.89 9.70 -17.56
C ARG A 147 13.37 9.36 -17.54
N ALA A 148 13.76 8.24 -16.94
CA ALA A 148 15.15 7.84 -16.76
C ALA A 148 15.76 7.44 -18.11
N GLU A 149 16.82 8.16 -18.53
CA GLU A 149 17.59 7.84 -19.73
C GLU A 149 18.71 6.84 -19.43
N THR A 150 19.26 6.90 -18.21
CA THR A 150 20.34 6.03 -17.74
C THR A 150 19.97 5.38 -16.41
N ASP A 151 20.74 4.39 -15.97
CA ASP A 151 20.54 3.73 -14.67
C ASP A 151 20.77 4.70 -13.49
N ALA A 152 21.55 5.76 -13.69
CA ALA A 152 21.78 6.78 -12.68
C ALA A 152 20.56 7.69 -12.44
N ASP A 153 19.64 7.75 -13.38
CA ASP A 153 18.44 8.59 -13.32
C ASP A 153 17.26 7.86 -12.63
N VAL A 154 17.38 6.56 -12.47
CA VAL A 154 16.35 5.73 -11.81
C VAL A 154 16.27 6.10 -10.32
N TYR A 155 15.05 6.10 -9.79
CA TYR A 155 14.85 6.33 -8.36
C TYR A 155 15.64 5.29 -7.54
N PRO A 156 16.44 5.72 -6.55
CA PRO A 156 17.36 4.83 -5.81
C PRO A 156 16.63 3.97 -4.77
N LEU A 157 15.73 3.12 -5.21
CA LEU A 157 14.99 2.17 -4.41
C LEU A 157 15.20 0.77 -5.01
N HIS A 158 15.57 -0.21 -4.18
CA HIS A 158 15.92 -1.57 -4.60
C HIS A 158 15.05 -2.65 -3.99
N GLU A 159 14.07 -2.26 -3.18
CA GLU A 159 13.13 -3.16 -2.50
C GLU A 159 11.74 -2.53 -2.43
N VAL A 160 10.72 -3.35 -2.20
CA VAL A 160 9.35 -2.87 -1.99
C VAL A 160 9.32 -2.02 -0.70
N PRO A 161 8.85 -0.77 -0.76
CA PRO A 161 8.75 0.06 0.43
C PRO A 161 7.66 -0.45 1.36
N HIS A 162 7.92 -0.42 2.67
CA HIS A 162 6.95 -0.82 3.69
C HIS A 162 6.27 0.39 4.33
N TRP A 163 4.97 0.26 4.54
CA TRP A 163 4.12 1.27 5.16
C TRP A 163 3.50 0.71 6.43
N ASP A 164 3.66 1.47 7.51
CA ASP A 164 3.01 1.23 8.79
C ASP A 164 1.96 2.31 9.05
N TRP A 165 1.19 2.11 10.11
CA TRP A 165 0.25 3.11 10.57
C TRP A 165 0.93 4.47 10.81
N PRO A 166 0.29 5.61 10.50
CA PRO A 166 0.92 6.93 10.62
C PRO A 166 1.51 7.24 12.01
N ASP A 167 0.90 6.71 13.06
CA ASP A 167 1.32 6.92 14.45
C ASP A 167 2.44 5.96 14.91
N GLU A 168 2.85 5.02 14.10
CA GLU A 168 3.83 3.97 14.42
C GLU A 168 5.15 4.12 13.64
N ARG A 169 5.28 5.22 12.91
CA ARG A 169 6.47 5.55 12.10
C ARG A 169 7.46 6.44 12.82
#